data_0ea1d6c099908e66f356c728fd86ac07
#
_entry.id   0ea1d6c099908e66f356c728fd86ac07
#
_cell.length_a   1.000
_cell.length_b   1.000
_cell.length_c   1.000
_cell.angle_alpha   90.00
_cell.angle_beta   90.00
_cell.angle_gamma   90.00
#
_symmetry.space_group_name_H-M   'P 1'
#
loop_
_entity.id
_entity.type
_entity.pdbx_description
1 polymer ?
#
loop_
_entity_poly.entity_id
_entity_poly.type
_entity_poly.pdbx_seq_one_letter_code
_entity_poly.pdbx_strand_id
1 'polypeptide(L)'
;DNPQKVSREIRQLQGKIDKFEKMIARIDDAIDTVDIIELEGDETEDEKLLTTVHDLGEAVESLSLATLLSGKYDSLNAILTLHAGAGGTEAQDWCSMLYRMYTRYCERTGWTCTELDYLAGDEAGVKSVTFRVEGDNAYGYLKAEKGVHRLVRISPFDANARRHTSFASLEVMPEII
;
A
#
# COMPACT_ATOMS: atom_id res chain seq x y z
N ASP A 1 -24.22 15.61 -16.57
CA ASP A 1 -23.17 15.66 -15.53
C ASP A 1 -23.77 15.19 -14.21
N ASN A 2 -23.17 14.18 -13.62
CA ASN A 2 -23.65 13.63 -12.35
C ASN A 2 -23.07 14.50 -11.19
N PRO A 3 -23.91 15.20 -10.40
CA PRO A 3 -23.45 16.08 -9.32
C PRO A 3 -22.57 15.37 -8.27
N GLN A 4 -22.82 14.08 -8.05
CA GLN A 4 -22.04 13.27 -7.12
C GLN A 4 -20.63 12.99 -7.64
N LYS A 5 -20.45 12.82 -8.94
CA LYS A 5 -19.14 12.65 -9.60
C LYS A 5 -18.32 13.93 -9.48
N VAL A 6 -18.93 15.07 -9.76
CA VAL A 6 -18.27 16.38 -9.64
C VAL A 6 -17.87 16.68 -8.19
N SER A 7 -18.74 16.43 -7.22
CA SER A 7 -18.44 16.62 -5.80
C SER A 7 -17.31 15.68 -5.31
N ARG A 8 -17.18 14.49 -5.86
CA ARG A 8 -16.10 13.56 -5.54
C ARG A 8 -14.78 14.07 -6.11
N GLU A 9 -14.80 14.55 -7.36
CA GLU A 9 -13.62 15.09 -8.03
C GLU A 9 -13.10 16.36 -7.33
N ILE A 10 -13.99 17.26 -6.92
CA ILE A 10 -13.64 18.45 -6.14
C ILE A 10 -12.96 18.05 -4.83
N ARG A 11 -13.51 17.10 -4.08
CA ARG A 11 -12.91 16.63 -2.81
C ARG A 11 -11.54 15.98 -3.01
N GLN A 12 -11.36 15.22 -4.09
CA GLN A 12 -10.07 14.62 -4.41
C GLN A 12 -9.02 15.68 -4.76
N LEU A 13 -9.39 16.68 -5.55
CA LEU A 13 -8.49 17.80 -5.89
C LEU A 13 -8.15 18.63 -4.67
N GLN A 14 -9.13 18.95 -3.84
CA GLN A 14 -8.90 19.70 -2.60
C GLN A 14 -7.97 18.93 -1.66
N GLY A 15 -8.20 17.62 -1.48
CA GLY A 15 -7.33 16.79 -0.67
C GLY A 15 -5.87 16.73 -1.17
N LYS A 16 -5.66 16.79 -2.49
CA LYS A 16 -4.30 16.90 -3.05
C LYS A 16 -3.67 18.25 -2.73
N ILE A 17 -4.39 19.34 -2.91
CA ILE A 17 -3.92 20.69 -2.59
C ILE A 17 -3.54 20.78 -1.12
N ASP A 18 -4.43 20.35 -0.22
CA ASP A 18 -4.20 20.37 1.22
C ASP A 18 -2.96 19.57 1.63
N LYS A 19 -2.70 18.44 0.97
CA LYS A 19 -1.48 17.64 1.22
C LYS A 19 -0.21 18.40 0.82
N PHE A 20 -0.23 19.09 -0.33
CA PHE A 20 0.91 19.90 -0.77
C PHE A 20 1.14 21.11 0.14
N GLU A 21 0.09 21.85 0.49
CA GLU A 21 0.19 23.01 1.37
C GLU A 21 0.71 22.63 2.75
N LYS A 22 0.23 21.53 3.33
CA LYS A 22 0.75 21.01 4.59
C LYS A 22 2.22 20.59 4.50
N MET A 23 2.64 20.03 3.37
CA MET A 23 4.05 19.65 3.17
C MET A 23 4.94 20.89 3.10
N ILE A 24 4.54 21.91 2.35
CA ILE A 24 5.27 23.18 2.26
C ILE A 24 5.39 23.81 3.65
N ALA A 25 4.30 23.94 4.39
CA ALA A 25 4.33 24.49 5.74
C ALA A 25 5.29 23.73 6.68
N ARG A 26 5.32 22.40 6.62
CA ARG A 26 6.25 21.60 7.43
C ARG A 26 7.72 21.79 7.03
N ILE A 27 7.98 22.04 5.75
CA ILE A 27 9.34 22.35 5.26
C ILE A 27 9.77 23.73 5.75
N ASP A 28 8.88 24.73 5.64
CA ASP A 28 9.14 26.09 6.11
C ASP A 28 9.39 26.10 7.63
N ASP A 29 8.56 25.42 8.42
CA ASP A 29 8.76 25.25 9.87
C ASP A 29 10.12 24.61 10.21
N ALA A 30 10.57 23.64 9.40
CA ALA A 30 11.89 23.01 9.62
C ALA A 30 13.03 23.97 9.28
N ILE A 31 12.89 24.79 8.23
CA ILE A 31 13.89 25.83 7.86
C ILE A 31 13.97 26.87 8.98
N ASP A 32 12.82 27.38 9.45
CA ASP A 32 12.78 28.34 10.55
C ASP A 32 13.44 27.78 11.82
N THR A 33 13.27 26.47 12.08
CA THR A 33 13.93 25.79 13.21
C THR A 33 15.45 25.75 13.06
N VAL A 34 15.96 25.49 11.84
CA VAL A 34 17.42 25.54 11.56
C VAL A 34 17.97 26.94 11.84
N ASP A 35 17.28 27.98 11.33
CA ASP A 35 17.73 29.37 11.51
C ASP A 35 17.78 29.76 13.01
N ILE A 36 16.84 29.28 13.82
CA ILE A 36 16.82 29.51 15.27
C ILE A 36 18.01 28.81 15.96
N ILE A 37 18.24 27.53 15.63
CA ILE A 37 19.36 26.76 16.20
C ILE A 37 20.72 27.41 15.87
N GLU A 38 20.87 27.86 14.62
CA GLU A 38 22.10 28.54 14.21
C GLU A 38 22.33 29.87 14.98
N LEU A 39 21.26 30.60 15.31
CA LEU A 39 21.33 31.83 16.06
C LEU A 39 21.60 31.63 17.56
N GLU A 40 20.98 30.63 18.15
CA GLU A 40 21.03 30.37 19.59
C GLU A 40 22.19 29.46 19.99
N GLY A 41 22.73 28.67 19.06
CA GLY A 41 23.84 27.74 19.30
C GLY A 41 23.47 26.58 20.20
N ASP A 42 22.16 26.19 20.22
CA ASP A 42 21.65 25.13 21.05
C ASP A 42 21.67 23.77 20.32
N GLU A 43 22.71 22.99 20.53
CA GLU A 43 22.89 21.65 19.93
C GLU A 43 21.90 20.60 20.49
N THR A 44 21.11 20.93 21.50
CA THR A 44 20.17 19.95 22.10
C THR A 44 18.94 19.66 21.24
N GLU A 45 18.62 20.50 20.27
CA GLU A 45 17.54 20.33 19.33
C GLU A 45 17.96 19.60 18.03
N ASP A 46 19.27 19.40 17.80
CA ASP A 46 19.81 18.80 16.57
C ASP A 46 19.26 17.40 16.30
N GLU A 47 19.11 16.56 17.32
CA GLU A 47 18.63 15.19 17.16
C GLU A 47 17.14 15.16 16.74
N LYS A 48 16.32 16.06 17.26
CA LYS A 48 14.92 16.21 16.89
C LYS A 48 14.78 16.76 15.47
N LEU A 49 15.62 17.73 15.12
CA LEU A 49 15.65 18.30 13.78
C LEU A 49 16.04 17.25 12.75
N LEU A 50 17.07 16.43 13.00
CA LEU A 50 17.47 15.33 12.13
C LEU A 50 16.35 14.33 11.91
N THR A 51 15.60 13.97 12.96
CA THR A 51 14.44 13.10 12.85
C THR A 51 13.34 13.74 11.99
N THR A 52 13.07 15.03 12.21
CA THR A 52 12.07 15.79 11.43
C THR A 52 12.45 15.87 9.95
N VAL A 53 13.72 16.13 9.63
CA VAL A 53 14.22 16.20 8.26
C VAL A 53 14.13 14.82 7.57
N HIS A 54 14.46 13.75 8.29
CA HIS A 54 14.32 12.39 7.78
C HIS A 54 12.85 12.07 7.44
N ASP A 55 11.93 12.33 8.37
CA ASP A 55 10.48 12.11 8.17
C ASP A 55 9.91 12.96 7.02
N LEU A 56 10.41 14.20 6.87
CA LEU A 56 10.06 15.06 5.73
C LEU A 56 10.57 14.49 4.41
N GLY A 57 11.78 13.95 4.38
CA GLY A 57 12.36 13.29 3.21
C GLY A 57 11.49 12.12 2.74
N GLU A 58 11.11 11.22 3.65
CA GLU A 58 10.22 10.09 3.34
C GLU A 58 8.84 10.56 2.85
N ALA A 59 8.30 11.60 3.47
CA ALA A 59 7.00 12.16 3.09
C ALA A 59 7.04 12.82 1.69
N VAL A 60 8.12 13.51 1.34
CA VAL A 60 8.33 14.09 -0.01
C VAL A 60 8.49 13.00 -1.06
N GLU A 61 9.26 11.93 -0.78
CA GLU A 61 9.38 10.79 -1.69
C GLU A 61 8.01 10.12 -1.93
N SER A 62 7.23 9.90 -0.88
CA SER A 62 5.88 9.35 -0.98
C SER A 62 4.96 10.23 -1.83
N LEU A 63 5.01 11.55 -1.65
CA LEU A 63 4.23 12.50 -2.42
C LEU A 63 4.68 12.54 -3.89
N SER A 64 5.98 12.47 -4.16
CA SER A 64 6.56 12.39 -5.50
C SER A 64 6.06 11.13 -6.24
N LEU A 65 6.10 9.97 -5.58
CA LEU A 65 5.55 8.73 -6.14
C LEU A 65 4.06 8.87 -6.47
N ALA A 66 3.27 9.48 -5.59
CA ALA A 66 1.86 9.71 -5.82
C ALA A 66 1.59 10.58 -7.06
N THR A 67 2.47 11.55 -7.37
CA THR A 67 2.32 12.41 -8.56
C THR A 67 2.63 11.69 -9.87
N LEU A 68 3.42 10.60 -9.83
CA LEU A 68 3.70 9.77 -11.00
C LEU A 68 2.51 8.89 -11.41
N LEU A 69 1.55 8.69 -10.52
CA LEU A 69 0.34 7.91 -10.77
C LEU A 69 -0.70 8.76 -11.54
N SER A 70 -0.46 8.96 -12.83
CA SER A 70 -1.26 9.80 -13.73
C SER A 70 -2.10 9.02 -14.76
N GLY A 71 -2.12 7.69 -14.66
CA GLY A 71 -2.90 6.84 -15.54
C GLY A 71 -4.41 7.03 -15.32
N LYS A 72 -5.19 6.79 -16.39
CA LYS A 72 -6.66 6.99 -16.43
C LYS A 72 -7.41 6.37 -15.25
N TYR A 73 -6.92 5.26 -14.72
CA TYR A 73 -7.57 4.49 -13.65
C TYR A 73 -6.80 4.54 -12.33
N ASP A 74 -5.64 5.20 -12.28
CA ASP A 74 -4.74 5.17 -11.13
C ASP A 74 -5.39 5.72 -9.86
N SER A 75 -6.30 6.68 -9.98
CA SER A 75 -7.04 7.27 -8.86
C SER A 75 -8.22 6.44 -8.34
N LEU A 76 -8.50 5.29 -8.97
CA LEU A 76 -9.62 4.45 -8.57
C LEU A 76 -9.25 3.51 -7.43
N ASN A 77 -10.29 2.99 -6.78
CA ASN A 77 -10.16 1.84 -5.90
C ASN A 77 -9.72 0.60 -6.69
N ALA A 78 -9.20 -0.39 -6.00
CA ALA A 78 -8.77 -1.64 -6.62
C ALA A 78 -9.59 -2.83 -6.14
N ILE A 79 -9.81 -3.79 -7.04
CA ILE A 79 -10.31 -5.13 -6.71
C ILE A 79 -9.15 -6.09 -6.96
N LEU A 80 -8.77 -6.80 -5.91
CA LEU A 80 -7.70 -7.79 -5.93
C LEU A 80 -8.27 -9.18 -5.81
N THR A 81 -7.76 -10.10 -6.64
CA THR A 81 -8.11 -11.52 -6.55
C THR A 81 -6.84 -12.36 -6.47
N LEU A 82 -6.68 -13.07 -5.38
CA LEU A 82 -5.61 -14.04 -5.16
C LEU A 82 -6.12 -15.44 -5.44
N HIS A 83 -5.31 -16.23 -6.15
CA HIS A 83 -5.55 -17.65 -6.36
C HIS A 83 -4.30 -18.44 -6.00
N ALA A 84 -4.48 -19.51 -5.21
CA ALA A 84 -3.43 -20.47 -4.99
C ALA A 84 -3.10 -21.21 -6.30
N GLY A 85 -1.82 -21.26 -6.64
CA GLY A 85 -1.33 -21.96 -7.83
C GLY A 85 -0.93 -23.40 -7.54
N ALA A 86 -0.01 -23.92 -8.35
CA ALA A 86 0.55 -25.25 -8.13
C ALA A 86 1.32 -25.34 -6.81
N GLY A 87 1.11 -26.40 -6.04
CA GLY A 87 1.79 -26.65 -4.75
C GLY A 87 0.86 -27.15 -3.63
N GLY A 88 -0.42 -27.42 -3.92
CA GLY A 88 -1.36 -27.97 -2.94
C GLY A 88 -1.49 -27.08 -1.69
N THR A 89 -1.49 -27.69 -0.50
CA THR A 89 -1.62 -27.00 0.80
C THR A 89 -0.57 -25.90 0.99
N GLU A 90 0.65 -26.09 0.52
CA GLU A 90 1.72 -25.08 0.58
C GLU A 90 1.38 -23.83 -0.24
N ALA A 91 0.79 -23.98 -1.43
CA ALA A 91 0.36 -22.86 -2.26
C ALA A 91 -0.85 -22.13 -1.66
N GLN A 92 -1.75 -22.87 -1.01
CA GLN A 92 -2.90 -22.29 -0.29
C GLN A 92 -2.46 -21.49 0.94
N ASP A 93 -1.44 -21.95 1.67
CA ASP A 93 -0.84 -21.21 2.77
C ASP A 93 -0.11 -19.95 2.26
N TRP A 94 0.62 -20.06 1.15
CA TRP A 94 1.25 -18.89 0.52
C TRP A 94 0.23 -17.84 0.10
N CYS A 95 -0.90 -18.25 -0.48
CA CYS A 95 -2.01 -17.36 -0.82
C CYS A 95 -2.54 -16.61 0.42
N SER A 96 -2.71 -17.32 1.55
CA SER A 96 -3.09 -16.72 2.83
C SER A 96 -2.06 -15.70 3.34
N MET A 97 -0.77 -15.99 3.21
CA MET A 97 0.30 -15.07 3.60
C MET A 97 0.26 -13.78 2.76
N LEU A 98 0.04 -13.89 1.43
CA LEU A 98 -0.11 -12.74 0.55
C LEU A 98 -1.34 -11.91 0.92
N TYR A 99 -2.48 -12.55 1.15
CA TYR A 99 -3.70 -11.86 1.58
C TYR A 99 -3.47 -11.07 2.87
N ARG A 100 -2.83 -11.67 3.87
CA ARG A 100 -2.46 -11.00 5.11
C ARG A 100 -1.48 -9.84 4.87
N MET A 101 -0.52 -10.00 3.96
CA MET A 101 0.44 -8.95 3.61
C MET A 101 -0.28 -7.73 3.04
N TYR A 102 -1.18 -7.92 2.07
CA TYR A 102 -1.93 -6.82 1.47
C TYR A 102 -2.91 -6.18 2.44
N THR A 103 -3.60 -6.95 3.26
CA THR A 103 -4.49 -6.41 4.30
C THR A 103 -3.72 -5.51 5.28
N ARG A 104 -2.56 -5.97 5.75
CA ARG A 104 -1.71 -5.15 6.64
C ARG A 104 -1.12 -3.93 5.95
N TYR A 105 -0.83 -4.02 4.68
CA TYR A 105 -0.41 -2.86 3.90
C TYR A 105 -1.52 -1.81 3.85
N CYS A 106 -2.76 -2.23 3.58
CA CYS A 106 -3.93 -1.36 3.61
C CYS A 106 -4.11 -0.68 4.97
N GLU A 107 -4.03 -1.43 6.07
CA GLU A 107 -4.10 -0.89 7.43
C GLU A 107 -3.05 0.20 7.68
N ARG A 108 -1.79 -0.07 7.30
CA ARG A 108 -0.68 0.87 7.48
C ARG A 108 -0.82 2.13 6.64
N THR A 109 -1.38 2.02 5.44
CA THR A 109 -1.62 3.17 4.54
C THR A 109 -2.91 3.92 4.85
N GLY A 110 -3.72 3.45 5.80
CA GLY A 110 -5.03 4.02 6.12
C GLY A 110 -6.10 3.72 5.07
N TRP A 111 -5.90 2.67 4.26
CA TRP A 111 -6.89 2.23 3.27
C TRP A 111 -7.86 1.23 3.86
N THR A 112 -9.09 1.22 3.34
CA THR A 112 -10.10 0.24 3.75
C THR A 112 -10.01 -0.99 2.86
N CYS A 113 -9.90 -2.17 3.51
CA CYS A 113 -9.92 -3.47 2.83
C CYS A 113 -11.22 -4.20 3.18
N THR A 114 -12.01 -4.57 2.17
CA THR A 114 -13.27 -5.29 2.34
C THR A 114 -13.22 -6.60 1.56
N GLU A 115 -13.38 -7.72 2.26
CA GLU A 115 -13.49 -9.04 1.65
C GLU A 115 -14.82 -9.16 0.89
N LEU A 116 -14.74 -9.58 -0.38
CA LEU A 116 -15.90 -9.77 -1.25
C LEU A 116 -16.25 -11.25 -1.41
N ASP A 117 -15.23 -12.09 -1.52
CA ASP A 117 -15.38 -13.54 -1.66
C ASP A 117 -14.17 -14.25 -1.05
N TYR A 118 -14.40 -15.38 -0.40
CA TYR A 118 -13.34 -16.14 0.27
C TYR A 118 -13.61 -17.63 0.16
N LEU A 119 -12.69 -18.34 -0.45
CA LEU A 119 -12.69 -19.79 -0.55
C LEU A 119 -11.51 -20.36 0.25
N ALA A 120 -11.82 -20.99 1.38
CA ALA A 120 -10.81 -21.62 2.23
C ALA A 120 -10.08 -22.76 1.50
N GLY A 121 -8.86 -23.03 1.93
CA GLY A 121 -8.10 -24.20 1.53
C GLY A 121 -8.71 -25.49 2.11
N ASP A 122 -8.37 -26.62 1.52
CA ASP A 122 -8.93 -27.92 1.94
C ASP A 122 -8.40 -28.37 3.32
N GLU A 123 -7.14 -28.09 3.61
CA GLU A 123 -6.48 -28.45 4.87
C GLU A 123 -5.97 -27.21 5.63
N ALA A 124 -5.48 -26.22 4.89
CA ALA A 124 -4.96 -24.97 5.44
C ALA A 124 -4.95 -23.87 4.36
N GLY A 125 -4.88 -22.62 4.80
CA GLY A 125 -4.71 -21.48 3.91
C GLY A 125 -5.97 -21.12 3.10
N VAL A 126 -5.76 -20.54 1.93
CA VAL A 126 -6.81 -19.97 1.05
C VAL A 126 -6.65 -20.48 -0.36
N LYS A 127 -7.71 -21.01 -0.96
CA LYS A 127 -7.75 -21.35 -2.39
C LYS A 127 -7.85 -20.11 -3.26
N SER A 128 -8.78 -19.23 -2.93
CA SER A 128 -8.95 -17.94 -3.58
C SER A 128 -9.58 -16.94 -2.63
N VAL A 129 -9.24 -15.68 -2.80
CA VAL A 129 -9.88 -14.58 -2.08
C VAL A 129 -9.96 -13.37 -3.00
N THR A 130 -11.13 -12.75 -3.02
CA THR A 130 -11.34 -11.47 -3.71
C THR A 130 -11.67 -10.41 -2.68
N PHE A 131 -10.96 -9.30 -2.72
CA PHE A 131 -11.16 -8.19 -1.79
C PHE A 131 -11.02 -6.86 -2.50
N ARG A 132 -11.76 -5.89 -2.00
CA ARG A 132 -11.77 -4.51 -2.47
C ARG A 132 -10.88 -3.66 -1.59
N VAL A 133 -10.08 -2.82 -2.21
CA VAL A 133 -9.22 -1.84 -1.53
C VAL A 133 -9.67 -0.44 -1.92
N GLU A 134 -10.10 0.33 -0.92
CA GLU A 134 -10.56 1.70 -1.06
C GLU A 134 -9.52 2.65 -0.48
N GLY A 135 -9.03 3.55 -1.30
CA GLY A 135 -8.05 4.54 -0.88
C GLY A 135 -7.55 5.39 -2.05
N ASP A 136 -6.88 6.48 -1.73
CA ASP A 136 -6.31 7.37 -2.73
C ASP A 136 -5.27 6.63 -3.58
N ASN A 137 -5.50 6.60 -4.90
CA ASN A 137 -4.65 5.93 -5.88
C ASN A 137 -4.42 4.42 -5.61
N ALA A 138 -5.36 3.74 -4.94
CA ALA A 138 -5.19 2.34 -4.57
C ALA A 138 -4.87 1.45 -5.77
N TYR A 139 -5.60 1.61 -6.89
CA TYR A 139 -5.29 0.87 -8.10
C TYR A 139 -3.93 1.25 -8.68
N GLY A 140 -3.58 2.53 -8.68
CA GLY A 140 -2.31 3.04 -9.21
C GLY A 140 -1.09 2.38 -8.54
N TYR A 141 -1.12 2.24 -7.22
CA TYR A 141 -0.07 1.55 -6.46
C TYR A 141 -0.10 0.04 -6.67
N LEU A 142 -1.28 -0.57 -6.58
CA LEU A 142 -1.41 -2.03 -6.55
C LEU A 142 -1.34 -2.69 -7.93
N LYS A 143 -1.58 -1.96 -9.04
CA LYS A 143 -1.52 -2.52 -10.40
C LYS A 143 -0.18 -3.17 -10.74
N ALA A 144 0.91 -2.68 -10.16
CA ALA A 144 2.26 -3.21 -10.38
C ALA A 144 2.48 -4.58 -9.72
N GLU A 145 1.66 -4.93 -8.71
CA GLU A 145 1.71 -6.21 -8.01
C GLU A 145 1.05 -7.36 -8.79
N LYS A 146 0.32 -7.05 -9.87
CA LYS A 146 -0.34 -8.05 -10.71
C LYS A 146 0.67 -9.04 -11.28
N GLY A 147 0.42 -10.32 -11.04
CA GLY A 147 1.28 -11.39 -11.58
C GLY A 147 1.34 -12.63 -10.72
N VAL A 148 2.38 -13.43 -10.94
CA VAL A 148 2.63 -14.67 -10.20
C VAL A 148 3.69 -14.43 -9.14
N HIS A 149 3.32 -14.74 -7.91
CA HIS A 149 4.17 -14.63 -6.72
C HIS A 149 4.75 -15.99 -6.36
N ARG A 150 6.07 -16.07 -6.28
CA ARG A 150 6.80 -17.29 -5.98
C ARG A 150 7.31 -17.29 -4.54
N LEU A 151 7.04 -18.37 -3.81
CA LEU A 151 7.63 -18.64 -2.49
C LEU A 151 8.57 -19.84 -2.58
N VAL A 152 9.75 -19.71 -1.99
CA VAL A 152 10.68 -20.83 -1.79
C VAL A 152 11.06 -20.87 -0.32
N ARG A 153 10.62 -21.93 0.38
CA ARG A 153 10.93 -22.12 1.80
C ARG A 153 10.99 -23.61 2.16
N ILE A 154 11.47 -23.92 3.36
CA ILE A 154 11.25 -25.24 3.96
C ILE A 154 9.77 -25.32 4.32
N SER A 155 9.08 -26.35 3.80
CA SER A 155 7.63 -26.48 4.00
C SER A 155 7.31 -26.90 5.44
N PRO A 156 6.42 -26.19 6.14
CA PRO A 156 5.92 -26.61 7.44
C PRO A 156 4.97 -27.81 7.36
N PHE A 157 4.52 -28.16 6.15
CA PHE A 157 3.61 -29.29 5.89
C PHE A 157 4.35 -30.56 5.46
N ASP A 158 5.67 -30.51 5.26
CA ASP A 158 6.49 -31.65 4.88
C ASP A 158 7.25 -32.22 6.09
N ALA A 159 6.88 -33.41 6.52
CA ALA A 159 7.52 -34.10 7.65
C ALA A 159 9.04 -34.29 7.48
N ASN A 160 9.55 -34.29 6.23
CA ASN A 160 10.97 -34.41 5.93
C ASN A 160 11.69 -33.05 5.87
N ALA A 161 11.02 -31.94 6.18
CA ALA A 161 11.57 -30.60 6.16
C ALA A 161 12.25 -30.22 4.83
N ARG A 162 11.72 -30.70 3.71
CA ARG A 162 12.26 -30.41 2.37
C ARG A 162 11.89 -29.02 1.92
N ARG A 163 12.73 -28.48 1.05
CA ARG A 163 12.49 -27.18 0.41
C ARG A 163 11.46 -27.32 -0.71
N HIS A 164 10.40 -26.52 -0.65
CA HIS A 164 9.34 -26.48 -1.63
C HIS A 164 9.28 -25.13 -2.34
N THR A 165 8.77 -25.15 -3.56
CA THR A 165 8.44 -23.96 -4.34
C THR A 165 6.94 -23.94 -4.57
N SER A 166 6.30 -22.82 -4.23
CA SER A 166 4.86 -22.62 -4.39
C SER A 166 4.59 -21.33 -5.14
N PHE A 167 3.46 -21.29 -5.81
CA PHE A 167 3.04 -20.15 -6.60
C PHE A 167 1.63 -19.72 -6.19
N ALA A 168 1.39 -18.42 -6.23
CA ALA A 168 0.06 -17.83 -6.16
C ALA A 168 -0.04 -16.72 -7.20
N SER A 169 -1.19 -16.55 -7.81
CA SER A 169 -1.44 -15.45 -8.75
C SER A 169 -2.21 -14.34 -8.06
N LEU A 170 -1.86 -13.11 -8.38
CA LEU A 170 -2.61 -11.92 -8.03
C LEU A 170 -3.12 -11.24 -9.28
N GLU A 171 -4.42 -11.04 -9.34
CA GLU A 171 -5.06 -10.13 -10.29
C GLU A 171 -5.42 -8.83 -9.60
N VAL A 172 -5.21 -7.71 -10.32
CA VAL A 172 -5.57 -6.37 -9.85
C VAL A 172 -6.36 -5.70 -10.94
N MET A 173 -7.57 -5.26 -10.60
CA MET A 173 -8.48 -4.55 -11.51
C MET A 173 -8.93 -3.23 -10.89
N PRO A 174 -9.12 -2.17 -11.70
CA PRO A 174 -9.72 -0.93 -11.21
C PRO A 174 -11.22 -1.15 -10.94
N GLU A 175 -11.73 -0.56 -9.87
CA GLU A 175 -13.17 -0.50 -9.62
C GLU A 175 -13.80 0.56 -10.51
N ILE A 176 -14.40 0.13 -11.62
CA ILE A 176 -15.12 1.02 -12.56
C ILE A 176 -16.59 1.04 -12.17
N ILE A 177 -17.10 2.22 -11.77
CA ILE A 177 -18.49 2.48 -11.40
C ILE A 177 -19.16 3.31 -12.51
#